data_cb5c8450fcac4f8f4cdaf66fa0e0cab1
#
_entry.id   cb5c8450fcac4f8f4cdaf66fa0e0cab1
#
_cell.length_a   1.000
_cell.length_b   1.000
_cell.length_c   1.000
_cell.angle_alpha   90.00
_cell.angle_beta   90.00
_cell.angle_gamma   90.00
#
_symmetry.space_group_name_H-M   'P 1'
#
loop_
_entity.id
_entity.type
_entity.pdbx_description
1 polymer ?
#
loop_
_entity_poly.entity_id
_entity_poly.type
_entity_poly.pdbx_seq_one_letter_code
_entity_poly.pdbx_strand_id
1 'polypeptide(L)'
;MKSGEQPDLFGTLSASPAYVVPYPVAVNTLTRTLEMLRAAERWPWDPDMKAARMERNVPKMLAVLPPEEAADWRARIDAEAARLDAI
;
A
#
# COMPACT_ATOMS: atom_id res chain seq x y z
N MET A 1 7.72 -36.76 -4.70
CA MET A 1 7.76 -36.12 -4.63
C MET A 1 7.34 -35.91 -4.61
N LYS A 2 7.33 -35.72 -4.63
CA LYS A 2 7.22 -35.04 -4.50
C LYS A 2 6.80 -34.54 -4.35
N SER A 3 6.78 -34.66 -4.34
CA SER A 3 6.71 -33.74 -4.17
C SER A 3 6.35 -33.28 -3.87
N GLY A 4 6.45 -33.35 -3.85
CA GLY A 4 6.65 -32.51 -3.53
C GLY A 4 6.46 -32.09 -3.36
N GLU A 5 6.86 -32.04 -3.42
CA GLU A 5 7.09 -31.24 -3.35
C GLU A 5 6.65 -30.54 -3.42
N GLN A 6 6.62 -30.69 -3.66
CA GLN A 6 6.54 -29.74 -3.66
C GLN A 6 5.82 -29.28 -3.18
N PRO A 7 5.89 -29.19 -3.04
CA PRO A 7 5.47 -28.44 -2.45
C PRO A 7 5.10 -27.79 -1.93
N ASP A 8 5.33 -27.59 -1.70
CA ASP A 8 5.26 -26.70 -1.21
C ASP A 8 5.34 -25.81 -1.52
N LEU A 9 5.63 -26.04 -1.97
CA LEU A 9 5.93 -25.07 -2.57
C LEU A 9 4.99 -24.07 -2.60
N PHE A 10 3.92 -24.08 -2.49
CA PHE A 10 3.08 -23.21 -2.39
C PHE A 10 2.81 -22.80 -1.12
N GLY A 11 2.71 -23.55 -0.17
CA GLY A 11 2.57 -23.19 1.18
C GLY A 11 3.71 -22.37 1.61
N THR A 12 4.79 -22.75 1.19
CA THR A 12 6.00 -22.05 1.52
C THR A 12 6.01 -20.66 1.05
N LEU A 13 5.53 -20.48 -0.12
CA LEU A 13 5.55 -19.18 -0.62
C LEU A 13 4.60 -18.31 0.06
N SER A 14 3.45 -18.82 0.35
CA SER A 14 2.50 -17.98 1.01
C SER A 14 2.96 -17.65 2.39
N ALA A 15 3.74 -18.50 2.94
CA ALA A 15 4.26 -18.21 4.24
C ALA A 15 5.35 -17.18 4.18
N SER A 16 5.78 -16.83 3.02
CA SER A 16 6.84 -15.90 2.96
C SER A 16 6.27 -14.56 3.32
N PRO A 17 6.12 -14.27 4.54
CA PRO A 17 5.60 -13.01 4.98
C PRO A 17 6.63 -11.96 4.81
N ALA A 18 7.78 -12.45 4.43
CA ALA A 18 8.90 -11.57 4.36
C ALA A 18 9.04 -10.84 3.03
N TYR A 19 8.07 -10.98 2.15
CA TYR A 19 8.21 -10.25 0.91
C TYR A 19 8.25 -8.76 1.23
N VAL A 20 9.30 -8.11 0.77
CA VAL A 20 9.49 -6.69 0.99
C VAL A 20 9.31 -6.00 -0.35
N VAL A 21 8.45 -5.01 -0.38
CA VAL A 21 8.20 -4.25 -1.59
C VAL A 21 9.47 -3.47 -1.94
N PRO A 22 9.98 -3.55 -3.18
CA PRO A 22 11.14 -2.77 -3.57
C PRO A 22 10.87 -1.28 -3.45
N TYR A 23 11.88 -0.53 -3.04
CA TYR A 23 11.74 0.91 -2.84
C TYR A 23 11.13 1.63 -4.04
N PRO A 24 11.58 1.41 -5.29
CA PRO A 24 10.97 2.12 -6.42
C PRO A 24 9.50 1.81 -6.60
N VAL A 25 9.11 0.57 -6.32
CA VAL A 25 7.71 0.18 -6.44
C VAL A 25 6.88 0.88 -5.37
N ALA A 26 7.42 0.97 -4.15
CA ALA A 26 6.71 1.65 -3.07
C ALA A 26 6.50 3.13 -3.43
N VAL A 27 7.52 3.80 -3.90
CA VAL A 27 7.42 5.21 -4.27
C VAL A 27 6.44 5.41 -5.41
N ASN A 28 6.49 4.57 -6.42
CA ASN A 28 5.56 4.67 -7.54
C ASN A 28 4.13 4.46 -7.11
N THR A 29 3.89 3.48 -6.24
CA THR A 29 2.55 3.20 -5.75
C THR A 29 2.02 4.37 -4.93
N LEU A 30 2.87 4.93 -4.06
CA LEU A 30 2.46 6.08 -3.24
C LEU A 30 2.20 7.30 -4.12
N THR A 31 3.02 7.51 -5.14
CA THR A 31 2.84 8.62 -6.05
C THR A 31 1.49 8.52 -6.77
N ARG A 32 1.18 7.35 -7.29
CA ARG A 32 -0.09 7.16 -7.98
C ARG A 32 -1.27 7.32 -7.06
N THR A 33 -1.15 6.81 -5.84
CA THR A 33 -2.21 6.94 -4.86
C THR A 33 -2.45 8.40 -4.55
N LEU A 34 -1.39 9.15 -4.30
CA LEU A 34 -1.52 10.57 -3.99
C LEU A 34 -2.12 11.35 -5.15
N GLU A 35 -1.68 11.07 -6.38
CA GLU A 35 -2.22 11.75 -7.55
C GLU A 35 -3.71 11.46 -7.73
N MET A 36 -4.09 10.22 -7.50
CA MET A 36 -5.50 9.84 -7.61
C MET A 36 -6.34 10.58 -6.58
N LEU A 37 -5.84 10.67 -5.34
CA LEU A 37 -6.57 11.38 -4.30
C LEU A 37 -6.65 12.86 -4.58
N ARG A 38 -5.58 13.45 -5.09
CA ARG A 38 -5.57 14.88 -5.42
C ARG A 38 -6.55 15.24 -6.51
N ALA A 39 -6.70 14.35 -7.49
CA ALA A 39 -7.59 14.61 -8.61
C ALA A 39 -9.06 14.32 -8.27
N ALA A 40 -9.31 13.63 -7.19
CA ALA A 40 -10.66 13.20 -6.86
C ALA A 40 -11.46 14.32 -6.22
N GLU A 41 -12.74 14.40 -6.57
CA GLU A 41 -13.66 15.35 -5.93
C GLU A 41 -14.41 14.67 -4.80
N ARG A 42 -14.33 13.35 -4.72
CA ARG A 42 -14.86 12.55 -3.64
C ARG A 42 -14.06 11.27 -3.62
N TRP A 43 -14.22 10.46 -2.57
CA TRP A 43 -13.46 9.22 -2.49
C TRP A 43 -13.69 8.40 -3.75
N PRO A 44 -12.60 8.03 -4.45
CA PRO A 44 -12.73 7.26 -5.70
C PRO A 44 -12.96 5.77 -5.47
N TRP A 45 -12.99 5.34 -4.22
CA TRP A 45 -13.09 3.93 -3.87
C TRP A 45 -14.30 3.70 -2.96
N ASP A 46 -14.90 2.52 -3.07
CA ASP A 46 -15.94 2.13 -2.11
C ASP A 46 -15.29 1.85 -0.76
N PRO A 47 -16.08 1.66 0.30
CA PRO A 47 -15.52 1.49 1.64
C PRO A 47 -14.53 0.33 1.76
N ASP A 48 -14.79 -0.80 1.10
CA ASP A 48 -13.90 -1.94 1.17
C ASP A 48 -12.57 -1.67 0.48
N MET A 49 -12.63 -1.07 -0.69
CA MET A 49 -11.43 -0.73 -1.44
C MET A 49 -10.65 0.36 -0.73
N LYS A 50 -11.36 1.34 -0.17
CA LYS A 50 -10.72 2.41 0.59
C LYS A 50 -9.95 1.83 1.77
N ALA A 51 -10.57 0.92 2.52
CA ALA A 51 -9.91 0.29 3.65
C ALA A 51 -8.69 -0.51 3.20
N ALA A 52 -8.83 -1.26 2.11
CA ALA A 52 -7.72 -2.05 1.61
C ALA A 52 -6.53 -1.16 1.24
N ARG A 53 -6.78 -0.06 0.57
CA ARG A 53 -5.69 0.80 0.12
C ARG A 53 -5.11 1.65 1.23
N MET A 54 -5.98 2.24 2.06
CA MET A 54 -5.50 3.19 3.06
C MET A 54 -4.99 2.52 4.33
N GLU A 55 -5.57 1.37 4.69
CA GLU A 55 -5.22 0.74 5.96
C GLU A 55 -4.24 -0.41 5.82
N ARG A 56 -4.09 -0.94 4.62
CA ARG A 56 -3.18 -2.06 4.39
C ARG A 56 -2.07 -1.72 3.40
N ASN A 57 -2.44 -1.23 2.22
CA ASN A 57 -1.43 -1.00 1.18
C ASN A 57 -0.52 0.18 1.48
N VAL A 58 -1.10 1.32 1.87
CA VAL A 58 -0.29 2.49 2.14
C VAL A 58 0.70 2.24 3.28
N PRO A 59 0.29 1.68 4.42
CA PRO A 59 1.26 1.38 5.47
C PRO A 59 2.35 0.41 5.02
N LYS A 60 2.00 -0.56 4.19
CA LYS A 60 2.99 -1.50 3.69
C LYS A 60 4.03 -0.80 2.82
N MET A 61 3.60 0.14 1.99
CA MET A 61 4.55 0.89 1.17
C MET A 61 5.41 1.80 2.03
N LEU A 62 4.80 2.46 3.02
CA LEU A 62 5.54 3.35 3.89
C LEU A 62 6.59 2.61 4.71
N ALA A 63 6.33 1.36 5.02
CA ALA A 63 7.23 0.59 5.85
C ALA A 63 8.59 0.34 5.22
N VAL A 64 8.72 0.47 3.89
CA VAL A 64 9.99 0.25 3.23
C VAL A 64 10.75 1.54 2.98
N LEU A 65 10.22 2.67 3.43
CA LEU A 65 10.87 3.96 3.24
C LEU A 65 11.61 4.38 4.49
N PRO A 66 12.64 5.25 4.35
CA PRO A 66 13.26 5.84 5.53
C PRO A 66 12.19 6.59 6.34
N PRO A 67 12.33 6.67 7.66
CA PRO A 67 11.29 7.27 8.50
C PRO A 67 10.90 8.69 8.11
N GLU A 68 11.85 9.51 7.73
CA GLU A 68 11.55 10.89 7.36
C GLU A 68 10.74 10.95 6.08
N GLU A 69 11.11 10.10 5.12
CA GLU A 69 10.42 10.04 3.85
C GLU A 69 9.01 9.48 4.03
N ALA A 70 8.90 8.45 4.86
CA ALA A 70 7.60 7.85 5.15
C ALA A 70 6.68 8.87 5.81
N ALA A 71 7.20 9.66 6.74
CA ALA A 71 6.40 10.67 7.43
C ALA A 71 5.90 11.74 6.45
N ASP A 72 6.72 12.13 5.50
CA ASP A 72 6.34 13.11 4.50
C ASP A 72 5.22 12.59 3.61
N TRP A 73 5.35 11.35 3.13
CA TRP A 73 4.31 10.75 2.32
C TRP A 73 3.01 10.59 3.11
N ARG A 74 3.14 10.17 4.37
CA ARG A 74 1.96 10.00 5.22
C ARG A 74 1.23 11.32 5.39
N ALA A 75 1.96 12.40 5.63
CA ALA A 75 1.35 13.70 5.83
C ALA A 75 0.58 14.15 4.58
N ARG A 76 1.16 13.93 3.40
CA ARG A 76 0.51 14.33 2.16
C ARG A 76 -0.74 13.51 1.89
N ILE A 77 -0.67 12.21 2.10
CA ILE A 77 -1.81 11.33 1.86
C ILE A 77 -2.91 11.63 2.87
N ASP A 78 -2.55 11.82 4.14
CA ASP A 78 -3.54 12.11 5.17
C ASP A 78 -4.24 13.44 4.92
N ALA A 79 -3.53 14.41 4.38
CA ALA A 79 -4.14 15.70 4.06
C ALA A 79 -5.22 15.55 3.00
N GLU A 80 -4.95 14.75 1.96
CA GLU A 80 -5.95 14.53 0.92
C GLU A 80 -7.10 13.69 1.45
N ALA A 81 -6.80 12.71 2.29
CA ALA A 81 -7.84 11.89 2.90
C ALA A 81 -8.78 12.76 3.75
N ALA A 82 -8.21 13.67 4.53
CA ALA A 82 -9.02 14.56 5.36
C ALA A 82 -9.91 15.46 4.49
N ARG A 83 -9.36 15.94 3.38
CA ARG A 83 -10.15 16.77 2.46
C ARG A 83 -11.34 15.98 1.90
N LEU A 84 -11.09 14.74 1.49
CA LEU A 84 -12.16 13.91 0.92
C LEU A 84 -13.16 13.47 1.98
N ASP A 85 -12.71 13.26 3.21
CA ASP A 85 -13.62 12.90 4.30
C ASP A 85 -14.56 14.05 4.65
N ALA A 86 -14.14 15.27 4.37
CA ALA A 86 -14.93 16.45 4.71
C ALA A 86 -16.03 16.76 3.68
N ILE A 87 -16.05 16.04 2.58
CA ILE A 87 -17.03 16.29 1.51
C ILE A 87 -18.41 15.67 1.81
#